data_a36a4b7c8c18d1226f359ff965d954b5
#
_entry.id   a36a4b7c8c18d1226f359ff965d954b5
#
_cell.length_a   1.000
_cell.length_b   1.000
_cell.length_c   1.000
_cell.angle_alpha   90.00
_cell.angle_beta   90.00
_cell.angle_gamma   90.00
#
_symmetry.space_group_name_H-M   'P 1'
#
loop_
_entity.id
_entity.type
_entity.pdbx_description
1 polymer ?
#
loop_
_entity_poly.entity_id
_entity_poly.type
_entity_poly.pdbx_seq_one_letter_code
_entity_poly.pdbx_strand_id
1 'polypeptide(L)'
;LLIALSGCTVNYSFTGADIPADANTFSVQQFQIATPQASPDYGLVLSESFKDLMLAQTRLDLAAKRGDLQFEGIVTGYQIGNAAISSEEFTTLNRLTITVKVKYTNTIEKDKSFEKNFSRFADYDSQVNFTDIEIELVEEVNGQLTQDIFDASLGAW
;
A
#
# COMPACT_ATOMS: atom_id res chain seq x y z
N LEU A 1 53.15 -8.32 -15.05
CA LEU A 1 52.32 -7.37 -14.30
C LEU A 1 50.85 -7.68 -14.57
N LEU A 2 50.17 -8.38 -13.65
CA LEU A 2 48.76 -8.72 -13.76
C LEU A 2 47.97 -7.60 -13.09
N ILE A 3 47.15 -6.89 -13.84
CA ILE A 3 46.20 -5.89 -13.31
C ILE A 3 44.87 -6.61 -13.09
N ALA A 4 44.51 -6.84 -11.81
CA ALA A 4 43.20 -7.35 -11.41
C ALA A 4 42.21 -6.17 -11.46
N LEU A 5 41.26 -6.18 -12.41
CA LEU A 5 40.12 -5.30 -12.43
C LEU A 5 39.07 -5.84 -11.44
N SER A 6 38.99 -5.21 -10.29
CA SER A 6 37.87 -5.39 -9.36
C SER A 6 36.63 -4.74 -9.96
N GLY A 7 35.72 -5.53 -10.51
CA GLY A 7 34.43 -5.06 -10.97
C GLY A 7 33.56 -4.69 -9.78
N CYS A 8 33.30 -3.40 -9.55
CA CYS A 8 32.21 -2.96 -8.67
C CYS A 8 30.88 -3.28 -9.35
N THR A 9 30.16 -4.25 -8.82
CA THR A 9 28.75 -4.46 -9.18
C THR A 9 27.91 -3.32 -8.60
N VAL A 10 27.60 -2.33 -9.42
CA VAL A 10 26.65 -1.27 -9.07
C VAL A 10 25.25 -1.85 -9.27
N ASN A 11 24.58 -2.18 -8.17
CA ASN A 11 23.16 -2.50 -8.19
C ASN A 11 22.36 -1.22 -8.41
N TYR A 12 21.94 -0.99 -9.65
CA TYR A 12 20.99 0.06 -9.97
C TYR A 12 19.58 -0.41 -9.52
N SER A 13 19.07 0.17 -8.43
CA SER A 13 17.65 0.08 -8.09
C SER A 13 16.87 0.97 -9.07
N PHE A 14 16.11 0.34 -9.97
CA PHE A 14 15.41 1.03 -11.07
C PHE A 14 14.21 1.88 -10.58
N THR A 15 13.80 1.76 -9.32
CA THR A 15 12.58 2.39 -8.75
C THR A 15 12.81 3.22 -7.50
N GLY A 16 14.07 3.42 -7.06
CA GLY A 16 14.35 4.17 -5.81
C GLY A 16 13.94 3.44 -4.52
N ALA A 17 13.57 2.16 -4.59
CA ALA A 17 13.26 1.35 -3.41
C ALA A 17 14.55 0.99 -2.65
N ASP A 18 14.56 1.27 -1.33
CA ASP A 18 15.64 0.87 -0.42
C ASP A 18 15.39 -0.55 0.10
N ILE A 19 15.73 -1.54 -0.74
CA ILE A 19 15.56 -2.95 -0.42
C ILE A 19 16.88 -3.47 0.17
N PRO A 20 16.86 -4.11 1.37
CA PRO A 20 18.06 -4.74 1.90
C PRO A 20 18.68 -5.70 0.89
N ALA A 21 20.03 -5.66 0.73
CA ALA A 21 20.72 -6.47 -0.26
C ALA A 21 20.47 -7.98 -0.10
N ASP A 22 20.29 -8.43 1.14
CA ASP A 22 20.06 -9.82 1.51
C ASP A 22 18.56 -10.23 1.46
N ALA A 23 17.64 -9.28 1.26
CA ALA A 23 16.23 -9.58 1.10
C ALA A 23 15.94 -10.09 -0.32
N ASN A 24 15.31 -11.26 -0.42
CA ASN A 24 14.95 -11.90 -1.68
C ASN A 24 13.44 -12.11 -1.81
N THR A 25 12.73 -12.14 -0.70
CA THR A 25 11.32 -12.51 -0.65
C THR A 25 10.49 -11.52 0.15
N PHE A 26 9.22 -11.39 -0.21
CA PHE A 26 8.22 -10.73 0.62
C PHE A 26 6.98 -11.59 0.78
N SER A 27 6.22 -11.36 1.82
CA SER A 27 4.92 -11.99 2.04
C SER A 27 3.89 -10.97 2.48
N VAL A 28 2.67 -11.11 1.97
CA VAL A 28 1.52 -10.30 2.35
C VAL A 28 0.43 -11.23 2.84
N GLN A 29 0.11 -11.14 4.13
CA GLN A 29 -1.07 -11.82 4.66
C GLN A 29 -2.31 -11.09 4.18
N GLN A 30 -3.38 -11.83 3.90
CA GLN A 30 -4.66 -11.22 3.54
C GLN A 30 -5.08 -10.24 4.63
N PHE A 31 -5.31 -8.98 4.24
CA PHE A 31 -5.73 -7.94 5.16
C PHE A 31 -7.10 -8.26 5.76
N GLN A 32 -7.20 -8.13 7.05
CA GLN A 32 -8.43 -8.41 7.80
C GLN A 32 -9.36 -7.20 7.75
N ILE A 33 -10.66 -7.44 7.91
CA ILE A 33 -11.67 -6.40 7.99
C ILE A 33 -12.15 -6.28 9.43
N ALA A 34 -11.98 -5.09 10.02
CA ALA A 34 -12.43 -4.76 11.37
C ALA A 34 -13.55 -3.70 11.39
N THR A 35 -14.06 -3.32 10.22
CA THR A 35 -15.15 -2.35 10.08
C THR A 35 -16.34 -3.00 9.35
N PRO A 36 -17.57 -2.87 9.87
CA PRO A 36 -18.74 -3.49 9.25
C PRO A 36 -19.19 -2.80 7.95
N GLN A 37 -18.67 -1.60 7.65
CA GLN A 37 -19.02 -0.84 6.45
C GLN A 37 -18.30 -1.34 5.20
N ALA A 38 -17.14 -2.00 5.36
CA ALA A 38 -16.42 -2.57 4.24
C ALA A 38 -17.00 -3.92 3.82
N SER A 39 -16.98 -4.20 2.50
CA SER A 39 -17.27 -5.54 2.00
C SER A 39 -16.30 -6.56 2.59
N PRO A 40 -16.75 -7.78 2.93
CA PRO A 40 -15.88 -8.86 3.41
C PRO A 40 -14.71 -9.17 2.47
N ASP A 41 -14.90 -8.98 1.17
CA ASP A 41 -13.88 -9.24 0.14
C ASP A 41 -12.86 -8.11 -0.02
N TYR A 42 -13.11 -6.94 0.57
CA TYR A 42 -12.24 -5.79 0.39
C TYR A 42 -10.80 -6.04 0.89
N GLY A 43 -10.64 -6.78 1.98
CA GLY A 43 -9.31 -7.15 2.47
C GLY A 43 -8.49 -7.97 1.47
N LEU A 44 -9.16 -8.85 0.72
CA LEU A 44 -8.52 -9.60 -0.38
C LEU A 44 -8.11 -8.65 -1.51
N VAL A 45 -9.03 -7.79 -1.94
CA VAL A 45 -8.78 -6.82 -3.03
C VAL A 45 -7.58 -5.93 -2.72
N LEU A 46 -7.53 -5.36 -1.51
CA LEU A 46 -6.41 -4.52 -1.09
C LEU A 46 -5.10 -5.30 -1.00
N SER A 47 -5.14 -6.54 -0.51
CA SER A 47 -3.95 -7.40 -0.42
C SER A 47 -3.38 -7.74 -1.79
N GLU A 48 -4.23 -8.08 -2.75
CA GLU A 48 -3.79 -8.38 -4.13
C GLU A 48 -3.24 -7.13 -4.81
N SER A 49 -3.89 -5.97 -4.67
CA SER A 49 -3.38 -4.70 -5.20
C SER A 49 -1.98 -4.37 -4.65
N PHE A 50 -1.74 -4.64 -3.37
CA PHE A 50 -0.43 -4.42 -2.77
C PHE A 50 0.63 -5.42 -3.25
N LYS A 51 0.26 -6.70 -3.41
CA LYS A 51 1.16 -7.72 -3.99
C LYS A 51 1.56 -7.36 -5.41
N ASP A 52 0.61 -6.92 -6.22
CA ASP A 52 0.87 -6.52 -7.61
C ASP A 52 1.82 -5.34 -7.68
N LEU A 53 1.64 -4.33 -6.81
CA LEU A 53 2.55 -3.20 -6.69
C LEU A 53 3.97 -3.64 -6.32
N MET A 54 4.10 -4.51 -5.32
CA MET A 54 5.39 -5.05 -4.86
C MET A 54 6.11 -5.82 -5.98
N LEU A 55 5.39 -6.67 -6.72
CA LEU A 55 5.94 -7.42 -7.85
C LEU A 55 6.34 -6.52 -9.01
N ALA A 56 5.60 -5.44 -9.25
CA ALA A 56 5.91 -4.49 -10.32
C ALA A 56 7.10 -3.58 -10.00
N GLN A 57 7.30 -3.21 -8.73
CA GLN A 57 8.28 -2.20 -8.34
C GLN A 57 9.52 -2.77 -7.63
N THR A 58 9.56 -4.06 -7.36
CA THR A 58 10.72 -4.68 -6.69
C THR A 58 11.22 -5.91 -7.45
N ARG A 59 12.43 -6.34 -7.08
CA ARG A 59 13.04 -7.60 -7.53
C ARG A 59 12.69 -8.79 -6.63
N LEU A 60 11.82 -8.58 -5.63
CA LEU A 60 11.51 -9.58 -4.61
C LEU A 60 10.52 -10.61 -5.13
N ASP A 61 10.70 -11.85 -4.75
CA ASP A 61 9.76 -12.93 -5.02
C ASP A 61 8.67 -13.00 -3.94
N LEU A 62 7.44 -13.29 -4.36
CA LEU A 62 6.33 -13.49 -3.43
C LEU A 62 6.45 -14.85 -2.74
N ALA A 63 6.61 -14.86 -1.43
CA ALA A 63 6.57 -16.05 -0.60
C ALA A 63 5.14 -16.30 -0.10
N ALA A 64 4.71 -17.57 -0.06
CA ALA A 64 3.39 -17.95 0.45
C ALA A 64 3.22 -17.62 1.95
N LYS A 65 4.30 -17.71 2.71
CA LYS A 65 4.37 -17.40 4.15
C LYS A 65 5.78 -16.94 4.50
N ARG A 66 5.89 -16.01 5.46
CA ARG A 66 7.15 -15.62 6.09
C ARG A 66 8.28 -15.30 5.10
N GLY A 67 8.03 -14.32 4.23
CA GLY A 67 9.11 -13.72 3.46
C GLY A 67 10.10 -12.96 4.34
N ASP A 68 11.20 -12.50 3.75
CA ASP A 68 12.17 -11.65 4.44
C ASP A 68 11.55 -10.33 4.87
N LEU A 69 10.64 -9.81 4.04
CA LEU A 69 9.79 -8.66 4.31
C LEU A 69 8.34 -9.13 4.45
N GLN A 70 7.70 -8.84 5.58
CA GLN A 70 6.37 -9.36 5.88
C GLN A 70 5.40 -8.22 6.12
N PHE A 71 4.23 -8.31 5.51
CA PHE A 71 3.15 -7.33 5.64
C PHE A 71 1.89 -8.00 6.16
N GLU A 72 1.33 -7.40 7.20
CA GLU A 72 0.04 -7.75 7.79
C GLU A 72 -0.79 -6.49 7.90
N GLY A 73 -2.10 -6.55 7.65
CA GLY A 73 -2.94 -5.36 7.70
C GLY A 73 -4.34 -5.64 8.22
N ILE A 74 -4.93 -4.59 8.78
CA ILE A 74 -6.32 -4.58 9.25
C ILE A 74 -6.99 -3.31 8.74
N VAL A 75 -8.06 -3.45 7.97
CA VAL A 75 -8.91 -2.33 7.57
C VAL A 75 -9.77 -1.92 8.77
N THR A 76 -9.47 -0.76 9.32
CA THR A 76 -10.10 -0.25 10.55
C THR A 76 -11.16 0.81 10.28
N GLY A 77 -11.17 1.39 9.07
CA GLY A 77 -12.14 2.38 8.65
C GLY A 77 -12.53 2.24 7.19
N TYR A 78 -13.81 2.39 6.92
CA TYR A 78 -14.42 2.48 5.60
C TYR A 78 -15.65 3.38 5.75
N GLN A 79 -15.49 4.67 5.45
CA GLN A 79 -16.50 5.66 5.80
C GLN A 79 -16.89 6.51 4.58
N ILE A 80 -18.19 6.69 4.43
CA ILE A 80 -18.76 7.64 3.47
C ILE A 80 -19.31 8.81 4.27
N GLY A 81 -18.90 10.02 3.92
CA GLY A 81 -19.31 11.24 4.58
C GLY A 81 -19.30 12.43 3.65
N ASN A 82 -19.73 13.58 4.16
CA ASN A 82 -19.66 14.82 3.41
C ASN A 82 -18.21 15.31 3.35
N ALA A 83 -17.74 15.68 2.16
CA ALA A 83 -16.50 16.44 2.03
C ALA A 83 -16.75 17.90 2.45
N ALA A 84 -15.72 18.58 2.95
CA ALA A 84 -15.81 20.00 3.24
C ALA A 84 -16.13 20.78 1.97
N ILE A 85 -17.12 21.68 2.03
CA ILE A 85 -17.55 22.50 0.90
C ILE A 85 -16.38 23.41 0.50
N SER A 86 -15.90 23.28 -0.74
CA SER A 86 -15.01 24.28 -1.31
C SER A 86 -15.80 25.55 -1.60
N SER A 87 -15.32 26.71 -1.14
CA SER A 87 -16.02 27.99 -1.21
C SER A 87 -16.17 28.58 -2.61
N GLU A 88 -15.66 27.92 -3.64
CA GLU A 88 -15.66 28.42 -5.03
C GLU A 88 -16.64 27.71 -5.97
N GLU A 89 -17.17 26.56 -5.61
CA GLU A 89 -18.21 25.86 -6.38
C GLU A 89 -19.30 25.34 -5.45
N PHE A 90 -20.58 25.63 -5.79
CA PHE A 90 -21.76 25.16 -5.05
C PHE A 90 -22.01 23.64 -5.19
N THR A 91 -20.98 22.88 -5.50
CA THR A 91 -21.07 21.42 -5.64
C THR A 91 -20.85 20.77 -4.28
N THR A 92 -21.85 20.06 -3.80
CA THR A 92 -21.73 19.25 -2.59
C THR A 92 -21.01 17.96 -2.94
N LEU A 93 -19.87 17.72 -2.33
CA LEU A 93 -19.10 16.50 -2.51
C LEU A 93 -19.29 15.55 -1.32
N ASN A 94 -19.34 14.28 -1.63
CA ASN A 94 -19.19 13.21 -0.67
C ASN A 94 -17.75 12.67 -0.73
N ARG A 95 -17.34 11.96 0.32
CA ARG A 95 -15.99 11.43 0.45
C ARG A 95 -16.03 9.98 0.94
N LEU A 96 -15.38 9.09 0.21
CA LEU A 96 -14.99 7.78 0.71
C LEU A 96 -13.63 7.89 1.39
N THR A 97 -13.54 7.52 2.67
CA THR A 97 -12.27 7.44 3.42
C THR A 97 -12.03 6.01 3.86
N ILE A 98 -10.85 5.48 3.55
CA ILE A 98 -10.42 4.15 3.97
C ILE A 98 -9.19 4.28 4.85
N THR A 99 -9.19 3.55 5.98
CA THR A 99 -8.08 3.53 6.94
C THR A 99 -7.63 2.10 7.16
N VAL A 100 -6.32 1.89 7.07
CA VAL A 100 -5.69 0.57 7.24
C VAL A 100 -4.56 0.69 8.25
N LYS A 101 -4.55 -0.20 9.24
CA LYS A 101 -3.43 -0.38 10.15
C LYS A 101 -2.51 -1.44 9.56
N VAL A 102 -1.26 -1.12 9.30
CA VAL A 102 -0.28 -2.02 8.70
C VAL A 102 0.86 -2.28 9.67
N LYS A 103 1.18 -3.56 9.83
CA LYS A 103 2.39 -4.01 10.49
C LYS A 103 3.36 -4.53 9.43
N TYR A 104 4.50 -3.87 9.33
CA TYR A 104 5.63 -4.26 8.50
C TYR A 104 6.72 -4.86 9.37
N THR A 105 7.16 -6.05 9.02
CA THR A 105 8.28 -6.73 9.69
C THR A 105 9.40 -6.97 8.69
N ASN A 106 10.54 -6.35 8.92
CA ASN A 106 11.77 -6.58 8.18
C ASN A 106 12.64 -7.55 9.01
N THR A 107 12.85 -8.76 8.51
CA THR A 107 13.62 -9.78 9.24
C THR A 107 15.13 -9.60 9.10
N ILE A 108 15.57 -8.82 8.09
CA ILE A 108 16.97 -8.51 7.80
C ILE A 108 17.41 -7.31 8.63
N GLU A 109 16.69 -6.18 8.46
CA GLU A 109 16.94 -4.92 9.18
C GLU A 109 15.78 -4.64 10.14
N LYS A 110 15.83 -5.27 11.32
CA LYS A 110 14.71 -5.28 12.27
C LYS A 110 14.28 -3.88 12.75
N ASP A 111 15.19 -2.94 12.80
CA ASP A 111 14.96 -1.54 13.18
C ASP A 111 14.11 -0.78 12.18
N LYS A 112 14.01 -1.25 10.94
CA LYS A 112 13.11 -0.70 9.91
C LYS A 112 11.65 -1.19 10.04
N SER A 113 11.38 -2.15 10.92
CA SER A 113 10.02 -2.65 11.17
C SER A 113 9.15 -1.57 11.83
N PHE A 114 7.85 -1.55 11.48
CA PHE A 114 6.90 -0.60 12.06
C PHE A 114 5.48 -1.15 12.14
N GLU A 115 4.65 -0.44 12.90
CA GLU A 115 3.19 -0.57 12.87
C GLU A 115 2.61 0.85 12.76
N LYS A 116 1.88 1.12 11.66
CA LYS A 116 1.34 2.46 11.35
C LYS A 116 -0.05 2.38 10.75
N ASN A 117 -0.81 3.47 10.92
CA ASN A 117 -2.06 3.69 10.24
C ASN A 117 -1.84 4.49 8.96
N PHE A 118 -2.49 4.06 7.88
CA PHE A 118 -2.56 4.77 6.61
C PHE A 118 -4.01 5.09 6.32
N SER A 119 -4.27 6.31 5.88
CA SER A 119 -5.63 6.75 5.54
C SER A 119 -5.59 7.57 4.26
N ARG A 120 -6.44 7.21 3.31
CA ARG A 120 -6.61 7.94 2.06
C ARG A 120 -8.09 8.06 1.73
N PHE A 121 -8.41 8.99 0.85
CA PHE A 121 -9.78 9.25 0.46
C PHE A 121 -9.91 9.60 -1.02
N ALA A 122 -11.12 9.46 -1.53
CA ALA A 122 -11.55 9.97 -2.83
C ALA A 122 -12.87 10.72 -2.67
N ASP A 123 -13.00 11.85 -3.35
CA ASP A 123 -14.19 12.68 -3.35
C ASP A 123 -15.02 12.39 -4.60
N TYR A 124 -16.35 12.46 -4.47
CA TYR A 124 -17.28 12.26 -5.57
C TYR A 124 -18.50 13.17 -5.44
N ASP A 125 -19.17 13.42 -6.55
CA ASP A 125 -20.37 14.26 -6.60
C ASP A 125 -21.48 13.62 -5.74
N SER A 126 -22.05 14.39 -4.81
CA SER A 126 -23.12 13.93 -3.93
C SER A 126 -24.41 13.51 -4.65
N GLN A 127 -24.59 13.91 -5.91
CA GLN A 127 -25.72 13.52 -6.75
C GLN A 127 -25.53 12.16 -7.42
N VAL A 128 -24.31 11.62 -7.41
CA VAL A 128 -24.00 10.30 -7.96
C VAL A 128 -24.26 9.24 -6.88
N ASN A 129 -24.90 8.14 -7.27
CA ASN A 129 -25.12 7.03 -6.36
C ASN A 129 -23.78 6.31 -6.09
N PHE A 130 -23.38 6.21 -4.83
CA PHE A 130 -22.13 5.58 -4.43
C PHE A 130 -21.96 4.17 -5.02
N THR A 131 -23.02 3.36 -5.02
CA THR A 131 -22.97 1.98 -5.52
C THR A 131 -22.54 1.89 -7.00
N ASP A 132 -22.84 2.92 -7.80
CA ASP A 132 -22.51 2.94 -9.23
C ASP A 132 -21.03 3.22 -9.49
N ILE A 133 -20.34 3.86 -8.54
CA ILE A 133 -18.95 4.33 -8.65
C ILE A 133 -18.03 3.73 -7.58
N GLU A 134 -18.55 2.87 -6.71
CA GLU A 134 -17.78 2.32 -5.58
C GLU A 134 -16.47 1.66 -6.04
N ILE A 135 -16.53 0.87 -7.11
CA ILE A 135 -15.34 0.16 -7.61
C ILE A 135 -14.26 1.15 -8.03
N GLU A 136 -14.62 2.19 -8.77
CA GLU A 136 -13.68 3.21 -9.24
C GLU A 136 -13.05 3.98 -8.05
N LEU A 137 -13.87 4.39 -7.08
CA LEU A 137 -13.39 5.09 -5.88
C LEU A 137 -12.47 4.21 -5.03
N VAL A 138 -12.82 2.93 -4.88
CA VAL A 138 -12.00 1.95 -4.16
C VAL A 138 -10.66 1.74 -4.85
N GLU A 139 -10.64 1.63 -6.18
CA GLU A 139 -9.39 1.50 -6.95
C GLU A 139 -8.49 2.73 -6.78
N GLU A 140 -9.07 3.93 -6.82
CA GLU A 140 -8.33 5.17 -6.60
C GLU A 140 -7.71 5.22 -5.19
N VAL A 141 -8.50 4.94 -4.16
CA VAL A 141 -8.02 4.94 -2.78
C VAL A 141 -6.99 3.84 -2.54
N ASN A 142 -7.20 2.64 -3.10
CA ASN A 142 -6.25 1.53 -3.00
C ASN A 142 -4.90 1.87 -3.64
N GLY A 143 -4.90 2.51 -4.80
CA GLY A 143 -3.67 2.97 -5.45
C GLY A 143 -2.85 3.90 -4.54
N GLN A 144 -3.50 4.83 -3.86
CA GLN A 144 -2.86 5.74 -2.91
C GLN A 144 -2.38 5.00 -1.64
N LEU A 145 -3.22 4.14 -1.04
CA LEU A 145 -2.87 3.39 0.16
C LEU A 145 -1.69 2.45 -0.06
N THR A 146 -1.72 1.68 -1.15
CA THR A 146 -0.65 0.73 -1.47
C THR A 146 0.67 1.43 -1.74
N GLN A 147 0.63 2.58 -2.42
CA GLN A 147 1.83 3.40 -2.63
C GLN A 147 2.38 3.96 -1.31
N ASP A 148 1.53 4.47 -0.41
CA ASP A 148 1.97 4.95 0.89
C ASP A 148 2.62 3.86 1.76
N ILE A 149 2.04 2.65 1.74
CA ILE A 149 2.61 1.50 2.46
C ILE A 149 3.97 1.11 1.87
N PHE A 150 4.06 1.09 0.54
CA PHE A 150 5.31 0.83 -0.17
C PHE A 150 6.39 1.87 0.19
N ASP A 151 6.06 3.14 0.08
CA ASP A 151 6.99 4.24 0.36
C ASP A 151 7.45 4.26 1.81
N ALA A 152 6.54 3.98 2.76
CA ALA A 152 6.89 3.91 4.17
C ALA A 152 7.80 2.72 4.53
N SER A 153 7.71 1.61 3.77
CA SER A 153 8.47 0.37 4.04
C SER A 153 9.78 0.29 3.25
N LEU A 154 9.78 0.74 2.01
CA LEU A 154 10.88 0.57 1.06
C LEU A 154 11.30 1.88 0.37
N GLY A 155 10.67 3.00 0.67
CA GLY A 155 11.08 4.29 0.13
C GLY A 155 12.49 4.66 0.62
N ALA A 156 13.33 5.13 -0.28
CA ALA A 156 14.63 5.73 0.08
C ALA A 156 14.39 7.15 0.62
N TRP A 157 14.69 7.37 1.89
CA TRP A 157 14.63 8.68 2.57
C TRP A 157 16.01 9.26 2.80
#